data_b1c5416b2dad541df079a576a2f11e0d
#
_entry.id   b1c5416b2dad541df079a576a2f11e0d
#
_cell.length_a   1.000
_cell.length_b   1.000
_cell.length_c   1.000
_cell.angle_alpha   90.00
_cell.angle_beta   90.00
_cell.angle_gamma   90.00
#
_symmetry.space_group_name_H-M   'P 1'
#
loop_
_entity.id
_entity.type
_entity.pdbx_description
1 polymer ?
#
loop_
_entity_poly.entity_id
_entity_poly.type
_entity_poly.pdbx_seq_one_letter_code
_entity_poly.pdbx_strand_id
1 'polypeptide(L)'
;VSLTHYSGLAAAVSMSLILAACASQTPNPARFQPVFPGTASRPVLSAQEAGRFTPQHYFAHGGEYARPVADGWTPAPIDTSRVTAAYVVGPRAGVAGATHTSIQQAINAALRRHPGKERVYIKLLPGTYTGTVYIPEGAPPLTLFGVGNQPDQVVVSLALDSMMSPADYRARVNPHNQYQPTDPAWYMYDACASKAGATINTTCSAVMWSQSDDFQLKNLTVVNALLDTVDNGTHQAVALRTDGDRVQLENVRLLSRQDTFFVNTSDRKNSYVTDHYSRAYIKDSYIEGDVDYVFGRATAVFDGVRFHTVSSRGSKEAYVFAPDSIPSVKYGFLVINSQLTGDSGYRGSQKAKLGRAWDQGAKQTGYLPGKTANGQLVIRDSTIDSSYDLANPWGAAATTDRPFKGNISPQRDLDDIHFNRLWEYNTQVLLHE
;
A
#
# COMPACT_ATOMS: atom_id res chain seq x y z
N VAL A 1 -91.32 14.85 45.27
CA VAL A 1 -90.38 15.94 45.32
C VAL A 1 -89.08 15.38 44.71
N SER A 2 -88.79 15.81 43.49
CA SER A 2 -87.66 15.32 42.65
C SER A 2 -86.54 16.32 42.76
N LEU A 3 -85.32 15.82 42.94
CA LEU A 3 -84.11 16.60 42.85
C LEU A 3 -83.31 16.09 41.64
N THR A 4 -83.18 16.96 40.67
CA THR A 4 -82.39 16.78 39.46
C THR A 4 -80.92 17.17 39.73
N HIS A 5 -79.98 16.25 39.45
CA HIS A 5 -78.55 16.56 39.48
C HIS A 5 -78.07 16.95 38.07
N TYR A 6 -77.45 18.11 37.98
CA TYR A 6 -76.69 18.55 36.82
C TYR A 6 -75.24 18.06 36.94
N SER A 7 -74.82 17.26 35.94
CA SER A 7 -73.42 16.87 35.80
C SER A 7 -72.72 17.86 34.87
N GLY A 8 -71.74 18.57 35.36
CA GLY A 8 -70.87 19.43 34.58
C GLY A 8 -69.73 18.64 33.97
N LEU A 9 -69.62 18.63 32.63
CA LEU A 9 -68.47 18.11 31.91
C LEU A 9 -67.35 19.17 32.01
N ALA A 10 -66.22 18.78 32.62
CA ALA A 10 -64.97 19.54 32.52
C ALA A 10 -64.16 19.02 31.31
N ALA A 11 -64.01 19.86 30.29
CA ALA A 11 -63.17 19.57 29.15
C ALA A 11 -61.69 19.88 29.55
N ALA A 12 -60.87 18.83 29.64
CA ALA A 12 -59.42 18.97 29.78
C ALA A 12 -58.78 19.24 28.42
N VAL A 13 -58.27 20.42 28.21
CA VAL A 13 -57.44 20.79 27.06
C VAL A 13 -56.03 20.29 27.31
N SER A 14 -55.64 19.20 26.64
CA SER A 14 -54.27 18.71 26.65
C SER A 14 -53.41 19.54 25.66
N MET A 15 -52.56 20.38 26.21
CA MET A 15 -51.60 21.18 25.44
C MET A 15 -50.35 20.31 25.20
N SER A 16 -50.29 19.66 24.00
CA SER A 16 -49.09 18.92 23.60
C SER A 16 -47.97 19.90 23.25
N LEU A 17 -46.96 19.96 24.10
CA LEU A 17 -45.68 20.63 23.79
C LEU A 17 -44.95 19.76 22.76
N ILE A 18 -44.89 20.21 21.52
CA ILE A 18 -43.98 19.67 20.50
C ILE A 18 -42.60 20.26 20.83
N LEU A 19 -41.76 19.48 21.48
CA LEU A 19 -40.33 19.73 21.56
C LEU A 19 -39.76 19.49 20.14
N ALA A 20 -39.54 20.55 19.38
CA ALA A 20 -38.72 20.53 18.18
C ALA A 20 -37.27 20.26 18.63
N ALA A 21 -36.83 19.02 18.55
CA ALA A 21 -35.42 18.69 18.65
C ALA A 21 -34.71 19.35 17.47
N CYS A 22 -34.08 20.49 17.68
CA CYS A 22 -33.05 20.98 16.77
C CYS A 22 -31.89 20.00 16.82
N ALA A 23 -31.91 19.00 15.94
CA ALA A 23 -30.72 18.26 15.62
C ALA A 23 -29.74 19.28 15.04
N SER A 24 -28.72 19.65 15.80
CA SER A 24 -27.58 20.37 15.29
C SER A 24 -26.95 19.51 14.21
N GLN A 25 -27.27 19.81 12.96
CA GLN A 25 -26.54 19.25 11.83
C GLN A 25 -25.10 19.78 12.00
N THR A 26 -24.18 18.87 12.33
CA THR A 26 -22.76 19.17 12.20
C THR A 26 -22.54 19.67 10.78
N PRO A 27 -21.91 20.85 10.60
CA PRO A 27 -21.68 21.37 9.26
C PRO A 27 -20.95 20.31 8.44
N ASN A 28 -21.49 19.98 7.29
CA ASN A 28 -20.83 19.08 6.36
C ASN A 28 -19.50 19.77 5.97
N PRO A 29 -18.32 19.14 6.13
CA PRO A 29 -17.07 19.80 5.80
C PRO A 29 -17.13 20.33 4.37
N ALA A 30 -16.61 21.53 4.16
CA ALA A 30 -16.58 22.13 2.84
C ALA A 30 -15.87 21.18 1.87
N ARG A 31 -16.46 20.95 0.71
CA ARG A 31 -15.93 20.04 -0.33
C ARG A 31 -15.70 20.83 -1.61
N PHE A 32 -14.60 20.53 -2.27
CA PHE A 32 -14.44 20.96 -3.65
C PHE A 32 -13.87 19.81 -4.50
N GLN A 33 -14.10 19.90 -5.79
CA GLN A 33 -13.63 18.93 -6.77
C GLN A 33 -12.75 19.64 -7.81
N PRO A 34 -11.50 19.19 -8.00
CA PRO A 34 -10.68 19.68 -9.09
C PRO A 34 -11.33 19.38 -10.44
N VAL A 35 -11.28 20.36 -11.35
CA VAL A 35 -11.97 20.31 -12.64
C VAL A 35 -10.98 20.27 -13.79
N PHE A 36 -11.26 19.42 -14.78
CA PHE A 36 -10.51 19.35 -16.05
C PHE A 36 -10.33 20.75 -16.70
N PRO A 37 -9.15 21.06 -17.25
CA PRO A 37 -7.92 20.25 -17.31
C PRO A 37 -7.02 20.35 -16.07
N GLY A 38 -7.41 21.07 -15.05
CA GLY A 38 -6.60 21.39 -13.88
C GLY A 38 -5.58 22.48 -14.19
N THR A 39 -4.44 22.41 -13.52
CA THR A 39 -3.28 23.28 -13.70
C THR A 39 -2.04 22.47 -14.05
N ALA A 40 -0.97 23.11 -14.50
CA ALA A 40 0.30 22.43 -14.78
C ALA A 40 0.92 21.79 -13.53
N SER A 41 0.58 22.28 -12.33
CA SER A 41 1.00 21.69 -11.05
C SER A 41 0.02 20.64 -10.51
N ARG A 42 -1.21 20.61 -11.02
CA ARG A 42 -2.27 19.68 -10.63
C ARG A 42 -3.17 19.33 -11.84
N PRO A 43 -2.67 18.51 -12.79
CA PRO A 43 -3.43 18.16 -13.97
C PRO A 43 -4.55 17.17 -13.62
N VAL A 44 -5.71 17.38 -14.26
CA VAL A 44 -6.91 16.58 -14.04
C VAL A 44 -7.35 15.95 -15.36
N LEU A 45 -7.71 14.68 -15.33
CA LEU A 45 -8.21 13.95 -16.50
C LEU A 45 -9.65 14.35 -16.83
N SER A 46 -9.99 14.33 -18.13
CA SER A 46 -11.38 14.31 -18.57
C SER A 46 -12.02 12.93 -18.33
N ALA A 47 -13.34 12.84 -18.39
CA ALA A 47 -14.06 11.56 -18.29
C ALA A 47 -13.62 10.57 -19.39
N GLN A 48 -13.38 11.05 -20.60
CA GLN A 48 -12.90 10.22 -21.71
C GLN A 48 -11.49 9.69 -21.44
N GLU A 49 -10.58 10.53 -20.99
CA GLU A 49 -9.21 10.12 -20.62
C GLU A 49 -9.22 9.14 -19.47
N ALA A 50 -10.02 9.39 -18.44
CA ALA A 50 -10.15 8.53 -17.26
C ALA A 50 -10.68 7.12 -17.59
N GLY A 51 -11.46 6.99 -18.67
CA GLY A 51 -11.93 5.69 -19.17
C GLY A 51 -10.80 4.72 -19.55
N ARG A 52 -9.58 5.23 -19.77
CA ARG A 52 -8.39 4.41 -20.06
C ARG A 52 -7.75 3.82 -18.78
N PHE A 53 -8.10 4.32 -17.62
CA PHE A 53 -7.50 3.95 -16.32
C PHE A 53 -8.54 3.29 -15.43
N THR A 54 -8.80 2.01 -15.72
CA THR A 54 -9.72 1.16 -14.95
C THR A 54 -8.99 -0.08 -14.44
N PRO A 55 -9.47 -0.72 -13.36
CA PRO A 55 -8.87 -1.96 -12.88
C PRO A 55 -8.71 -3.02 -13.97
N GLN A 56 -9.73 -3.17 -14.83
CA GLN A 56 -9.72 -4.13 -15.92
C GLN A 56 -8.58 -3.89 -16.91
N HIS A 57 -8.32 -2.63 -17.27
CA HIS A 57 -7.19 -2.27 -18.13
C HIS A 57 -5.85 -2.59 -17.48
N TYR A 58 -5.70 -2.29 -16.19
CA TYR A 58 -4.47 -2.58 -15.43
C TYR A 58 -4.22 -4.10 -15.33
N PHE A 59 -5.24 -4.88 -15.03
CA PHE A 59 -5.09 -6.34 -14.93
C PHE A 59 -4.84 -7.01 -16.28
N ALA A 60 -5.46 -6.54 -17.34
CA ALA A 60 -5.28 -7.07 -18.69
C ALA A 60 -3.95 -6.64 -19.35
N HIS A 61 -3.20 -5.72 -18.77
CA HIS A 61 -2.03 -5.10 -19.39
C HIS A 61 -0.78 -5.23 -18.52
N GLY A 62 -0.48 -6.43 -18.07
CA GLY A 62 0.81 -6.71 -17.44
C GLY A 62 1.92 -6.74 -18.50
N GLY A 63 3.14 -6.36 -18.11
CA GLY A 63 4.31 -6.42 -18.98
C GLY A 63 4.50 -5.22 -19.89
N GLU A 64 5.24 -5.41 -20.97
CA GLU A 64 5.58 -4.35 -21.92
C GLU A 64 4.36 -3.79 -22.65
N TYR A 65 4.37 -2.51 -22.91
CA TYR A 65 3.33 -1.84 -23.66
C TYR A 65 3.05 -2.49 -25.04
N ALA A 66 4.11 -2.85 -25.72
CA ALA A 66 4.03 -3.46 -27.06
C ALA A 66 3.58 -4.93 -27.03
N ARG A 67 3.76 -5.61 -25.92
CA ARG A 67 3.48 -7.05 -25.75
C ARG A 67 2.83 -7.31 -24.38
N PRO A 68 1.58 -6.88 -24.17
CA PRO A 68 0.91 -7.11 -22.90
C PRO A 68 0.65 -8.61 -22.68
N VAL A 69 0.64 -9.01 -21.44
CA VAL A 69 0.26 -10.37 -21.04
C VAL A 69 -1.24 -10.54 -21.19
N ALA A 70 -1.64 -11.53 -21.99
CA ALA A 70 -3.04 -11.83 -22.26
C ALA A 70 -3.46 -13.16 -21.56
N ASP A 71 -3.41 -13.19 -20.24
CA ASP A 71 -3.79 -14.35 -19.43
C ASP A 71 -5.20 -14.25 -18.82
N GLY A 72 -5.89 -13.12 -19.06
CA GLY A 72 -7.24 -12.89 -18.55
C GLY A 72 -7.34 -12.78 -17.03
N TRP A 73 -6.23 -12.55 -16.33
CA TRP A 73 -6.24 -12.47 -14.89
C TRP A 73 -7.18 -11.36 -14.38
N THR A 74 -8.10 -11.75 -13.52
CA THR A 74 -8.97 -10.85 -12.76
C THR A 74 -8.98 -11.32 -11.33
N PRO A 75 -8.57 -10.49 -10.36
CA PRO A 75 -8.52 -10.89 -8.96
C PRO A 75 -9.92 -11.19 -8.43
N ALA A 76 -10.08 -12.37 -7.84
CA ALA A 76 -11.27 -12.74 -7.10
C ALA A 76 -11.10 -12.40 -5.62
N PRO A 77 -12.20 -12.17 -4.86
CA PRO A 77 -12.12 -12.03 -3.41
C PRO A 77 -11.39 -13.22 -2.77
N ILE A 78 -10.54 -12.93 -1.78
CA ILE A 78 -9.82 -13.97 -1.04
C ILE A 78 -10.78 -14.57 -0.02
N ASP A 79 -11.35 -15.75 -0.33
CA ASP A 79 -12.23 -16.47 0.59
C ASP A 79 -11.43 -17.49 1.40
N THR A 80 -11.31 -17.24 2.71
CA THR A 80 -10.67 -18.14 3.66
C THR A 80 -11.66 -18.82 4.61
N SER A 81 -12.96 -18.62 4.42
CA SER A 81 -13.99 -19.12 5.32
C SER A 81 -14.18 -20.64 5.28
N ARG A 82 -13.84 -21.27 4.17
CA ARG A 82 -14.05 -22.70 3.91
C ARG A 82 -12.79 -23.46 3.56
N VAL A 83 -11.61 -22.82 3.73
CA VAL A 83 -10.35 -23.46 3.38
C VAL A 83 -9.82 -24.32 4.53
N THR A 84 -9.19 -25.43 4.18
CA THR A 84 -8.37 -26.19 5.12
C THR A 84 -6.95 -25.66 5.05
N ALA A 85 -6.47 -25.06 6.15
CA ALA A 85 -5.09 -24.62 6.23
C ALA A 85 -4.15 -25.83 6.29
N ALA A 86 -3.15 -25.86 5.40
CA ALA A 86 -2.11 -26.87 5.43
C ALA A 86 -1.23 -26.72 6.67
N TYR A 87 -1.06 -25.50 7.13
CA TYR A 87 -0.27 -25.13 8.30
C TYR A 87 -1.01 -24.10 9.14
N VAL A 88 -0.92 -24.26 10.47
CA VAL A 88 -1.44 -23.31 11.46
C VAL A 88 -0.27 -22.83 12.30
N VAL A 89 -0.03 -21.53 12.29
CA VAL A 89 1.09 -20.92 13.03
C VAL A 89 0.57 -20.24 14.28
N GLY A 90 1.15 -20.55 15.42
CA GLY A 90 0.92 -19.85 16.69
C GLY A 90 2.09 -18.91 17.00
N PRO A 91 1.86 -17.82 17.75
CA PRO A 91 2.89 -16.83 18.09
C PRO A 91 3.94 -17.36 19.09
N ARG A 92 3.69 -18.50 19.72
CA ARG A 92 4.59 -19.17 20.66
C ARG A 92 4.25 -20.66 20.78
N ALA A 93 5.15 -21.42 21.39
CA ALA A 93 4.90 -22.82 21.72
C ALA A 93 3.69 -23.00 22.65
N GLY A 94 3.01 -24.13 22.53
CA GLY A 94 1.86 -24.51 23.38
C GLY A 94 0.53 -23.84 23.03
N VAL A 95 0.46 -23.07 21.94
CA VAL A 95 -0.82 -22.52 21.44
C VAL A 95 -1.63 -23.65 20.82
N ALA A 96 -2.86 -23.85 21.32
CA ALA A 96 -3.74 -24.92 20.86
C ALA A 96 -4.04 -24.82 19.36
N GLY A 97 -3.94 -25.93 18.64
CA GLY A 97 -4.19 -26.03 17.22
C GLY A 97 -3.04 -25.59 16.32
N ALA A 98 -1.97 -25.03 16.88
CA ALA A 98 -0.80 -24.64 16.09
C ALA A 98 0.06 -25.87 15.72
N THR A 99 0.46 -25.92 14.44
CA THR A 99 1.42 -26.92 13.91
C THR A 99 2.84 -26.38 13.88
N HIS A 100 2.99 -25.05 13.86
CA HIS A 100 4.26 -24.33 13.80
C HIS A 100 4.24 -23.11 14.73
N THR A 101 5.40 -22.65 15.12
CA THR A 101 5.60 -21.44 15.94
C THR A 101 6.31 -20.33 15.17
N SER A 102 6.66 -20.57 13.90
CA SER A 102 7.32 -19.62 13.01
C SER A 102 6.63 -19.63 11.65
N ILE A 103 6.31 -18.44 11.17
CA ILE A 103 5.74 -18.26 9.81
C ILE A 103 6.75 -18.76 8.77
N GLN A 104 8.04 -18.43 8.93
CA GLN A 104 9.10 -18.86 7.99
C GLN A 104 9.24 -20.38 7.92
N GLN A 105 9.12 -21.07 9.05
CA GLN A 105 9.17 -22.53 9.06
C GLN A 105 7.98 -23.15 8.34
N ALA A 106 6.78 -22.59 8.52
CA ALA A 106 5.60 -23.05 7.79
C ALA A 106 5.74 -22.83 6.28
N ILE A 107 6.27 -21.69 5.87
CA ILE A 107 6.58 -21.40 4.45
C ILE A 107 7.61 -22.39 3.91
N ASN A 108 8.70 -22.61 4.63
CA ASN A 108 9.73 -23.57 4.22
C ASN A 108 9.15 -25.00 4.08
N ALA A 109 8.26 -25.40 4.98
CA ALA A 109 7.54 -26.66 4.89
C ALA A 109 6.63 -26.73 3.67
N ALA A 110 5.91 -25.64 3.38
CA ALA A 110 5.06 -25.54 2.20
C ALA A 110 5.87 -25.70 0.90
N LEU A 111 7.01 -25.03 0.79
CA LEU A 111 7.86 -25.10 -0.38
C LEU A 111 8.44 -26.49 -0.62
N ARG A 112 8.77 -27.24 0.45
CA ARG A 112 9.32 -28.60 0.36
C ARG A 112 8.26 -29.66 0.05
N ARG A 113 7.04 -29.48 0.56
CA ARG A 113 5.99 -30.52 0.50
C ARG A 113 4.93 -30.29 -0.55
N HIS A 114 4.82 -29.07 -1.07
CA HIS A 114 3.83 -28.67 -2.05
C HIS A 114 4.49 -28.04 -3.29
N PRO A 115 5.23 -28.81 -4.11
CA PRO A 115 5.95 -28.25 -5.26
C PRO A 115 5.03 -27.92 -6.46
N GLY A 116 3.73 -28.15 -6.32
CA GLY A 116 2.75 -27.97 -7.38
C GLY A 116 2.26 -26.53 -7.52
N LYS A 117 1.22 -26.38 -8.37
CA LYS A 117 0.54 -25.11 -8.60
C LYS A 117 -0.72 -24.92 -7.75
N GLU A 118 -1.04 -25.87 -6.90
CA GLU A 118 -2.17 -25.75 -5.99
C GLU A 118 -1.88 -24.74 -4.88
N ARG A 119 -2.88 -23.95 -4.53
CA ARG A 119 -2.75 -22.93 -3.48
C ARG A 119 -2.62 -23.57 -2.12
N VAL A 120 -1.61 -23.13 -1.38
CA VAL A 120 -1.36 -23.54 0.00
C VAL A 120 -1.79 -22.43 0.95
N TYR A 121 -2.65 -22.77 1.91
CA TYR A 121 -3.17 -21.85 2.91
C TYR A 121 -2.42 -22.01 4.24
N ILE A 122 -1.88 -20.90 4.75
CA ILE A 122 -1.20 -20.82 6.03
C ILE A 122 -1.99 -19.88 6.93
N LYS A 123 -2.55 -20.45 8.00
CA LYS A 123 -3.38 -19.73 8.98
C LYS A 123 -2.53 -19.22 10.12
N LEU A 124 -2.67 -17.95 10.46
CA LEU A 124 -1.96 -17.30 11.56
C LEU A 124 -2.94 -17.05 12.71
N LEU A 125 -2.66 -17.64 13.86
CA LEU A 125 -3.43 -17.43 15.09
C LEU A 125 -3.12 -16.06 15.69
N PRO A 126 -4.03 -15.45 16.49
CA PRO A 126 -3.82 -14.14 17.07
C PRO A 126 -2.52 -14.04 17.87
N GLY A 127 -1.81 -12.94 17.69
CA GLY A 127 -0.58 -12.62 18.39
C GLY A 127 0.43 -11.87 17.53
N THR A 128 1.60 -11.60 18.11
CA THR A 128 2.71 -10.94 17.44
C THR A 128 3.78 -11.97 17.07
N TYR A 129 4.16 -11.93 15.80
CA TYR A 129 5.20 -12.75 15.20
C TYR A 129 6.43 -11.88 14.92
N THR A 130 7.47 -12.05 15.71
CA THR A 130 8.71 -11.28 15.58
C THR A 130 9.66 -11.96 14.60
N GLY A 131 10.11 -11.25 13.58
CA GLY A 131 11.05 -11.74 12.59
C GLY A 131 10.66 -11.37 11.16
N THR A 132 11.53 -11.70 10.22
CA THR A 132 11.27 -11.55 8.80
C THR A 132 10.49 -12.72 8.24
N VAL A 133 9.81 -12.48 7.11
CA VAL A 133 9.12 -13.52 6.33
C VAL A 133 9.58 -13.40 4.88
N TYR A 134 10.28 -14.40 4.38
CA TYR A 134 10.79 -14.45 3.02
C TYR A 134 10.17 -15.58 2.22
N ILE A 135 9.59 -15.24 1.07
CA ILE A 135 8.94 -16.16 0.16
C ILE A 135 9.69 -16.11 -1.18
N PRO A 136 10.45 -17.16 -1.51
CA PRO A 136 11.30 -17.16 -2.70
C PRO A 136 10.50 -17.25 -4.00
N GLU A 137 11.14 -16.87 -5.09
CA GLU A 137 10.64 -17.12 -6.44
C GLU A 137 10.38 -18.62 -6.67
N GLY A 138 9.33 -18.94 -7.40
CA GLY A 138 8.95 -20.32 -7.71
C GLY A 138 8.23 -21.05 -6.57
N ALA A 139 7.88 -20.37 -5.48
CA ALA A 139 7.01 -20.95 -4.45
C ALA A 139 5.63 -21.32 -5.06
N PRO A 140 4.93 -22.32 -4.51
CA PRO A 140 3.54 -22.54 -4.87
C PRO A 140 2.71 -21.30 -4.53
N PRO A 141 1.53 -21.11 -5.12
CA PRO A 141 0.63 -20.05 -4.72
C PRO A 141 0.35 -20.13 -3.21
N LEU A 142 0.69 -19.08 -2.46
CA LEU A 142 0.54 -19.04 -1.01
C LEU A 142 -0.50 -18.00 -0.60
N THR A 143 -1.36 -18.37 0.36
CA THR A 143 -2.20 -17.43 1.10
C THR A 143 -1.82 -17.47 2.57
N LEU A 144 -1.28 -16.36 3.09
CA LEU A 144 -1.11 -16.11 4.51
C LEU A 144 -2.31 -15.33 5.02
N PHE A 145 -3.00 -15.83 6.05
CA PHE A 145 -4.17 -15.13 6.56
C PHE A 145 -4.29 -15.23 8.07
N GLY A 146 -4.65 -14.09 8.67
CA GLY A 146 -5.00 -14.01 10.09
C GLY A 146 -6.41 -14.55 10.35
N VAL A 147 -6.61 -15.10 11.52
CA VAL A 147 -7.92 -15.56 11.98
C VAL A 147 -8.84 -14.36 12.20
N GLY A 148 -10.10 -14.50 11.79
CA GLY A 148 -11.10 -13.45 11.96
C GLY A 148 -11.04 -12.37 10.90
N ASN A 149 -11.51 -11.18 11.24
CA ASN A 149 -11.60 -10.03 10.33
C ASN A 149 -10.94 -8.74 10.91
N GLN A 150 -10.24 -8.89 12.03
CA GLN A 150 -9.54 -7.78 12.70
C GLN A 150 -8.03 -7.90 12.39
N PRO A 151 -7.48 -7.11 11.45
CA PRO A 151 -6.10 -7.26 10.99
C PRO A 151 -5.05 -6.91 12.08
N ASP A 152 -5.43 -6.19 13.11
CA ASP A 152 -4.56 -5.85 14.24
C ASP A 152 -4.37 -6.99 15.26
N GLN A 153 -5.14 -8.06 15.16
CA GLN A 153 -4.99 -9.23 16.01
C GLN A 153 -3.81 -10.14 15.62
N VAL A 154 -3.35 -10.05 14.38
CA VAL A 154 -2.21 -10.81 13.87
C VAL A 154 -1.18 -9.82 13.34
N VAL A 155 -0.03 -9.74 14.02
CA VAL A 155 0.99 -8.72 13.71
C VAL A 155 2.33 -9.40 13.42
N VAL A 156 2.86 -9.18 12.23
CA VAL A 156 4.23 -9.53 11.85
C VAL A 156 5.10 -8.30 12.03
N SER A 157 6.16 -8.39 12.83
CA SER A 157 6.91 -7.21 13.28
C SER A 157 8.41 -7.47 13.38
N LEU A 158 9.20 -6.54 12.86
CA LEU A 158 10.62 -6.41 13.13
C LEU A 158 11.03 -4.95 12.85
N ALA A 159 12.04 -4.45 13.54
CA ALA A 159 12.65 -3.15 13.24
C ALA A 159 13.86 -3.33 12.33
N LEU A 160 13.77 -2.89 11.08
CA LEU A 160 14.85 -2.90 10.10
C LEU A 160 15.03 -1.52 9.51
N ASP A 161 16.25 -1.02 9.53
CA ASP A 161 16.64 0.27 8.95
C ASP A 161 17.56 0.02 7.76
N SER A 162 17.30 0.68 6.63
CA SER A 162 18.16 0.63 5.45
C SER A 162 19.62 1.05 5.74
N MET A 163 19.81 1.86 6.77
CA MET A 163 21.13 2.33 7.23
C MET A 163 21.87 1.30 8.10
N MET A 164 21.20 0.21 8.47
CA MET A 164 21.77 -0.87 9.26
C MET A 164 22.95 -1.53 8.54
N SER A 165 24.00 -1.90 9.29
CA SER A 165 25.09 -2.69 8.74
C SER A 165 24.65 -4.13 8.42
N PRO A 166 25.31 -4.82 7.46
CA PRO A 166 25.07 -6.25 7.24
C PRO A 166 25.31 -7.11 8.51
N ALA A 167 26.23 -6.72 9.37
CA ALA A 167 26.46 -7.41 10.65
C ALA A 167 25.26 -7.27 11.60
N ASP A 168 24.73 -6.06 11.74
CA ASP A 168 23.54 -5.82 12.57
C ASP A 168 22.30 -6.50 11.97
N TYR A 169 22.19 -6.53 10.64
CA TYR A 169 21.13 -7.29 9.95
C TYR A 169 21.19 -8.78 10.31
N ARG A 170 22.37 -9.40 10.21
CA ARG A 170 22.53 -10.82 10.60
C ARG A 170 22.11 -11.07 12.05
N ALA A 171 22.56 -10.22 12.96
CA ALA A 171 22.22 -10.33 14.38
C ALA A 171 20.72 -10.13 14.64
N ARG A 172 20.06 -9.26 13.88
CA ARG A 172 18.63 -8.96 14.02
C ARG A 172 17.72 -9.99 13.36
N VAL A 173 18.08 -10.43 12.16
CA VAL A 173 17.22 -11.27 11.31
C VAL A 173 17.43 -12.76 11.59
N ASN A 174 18.65 -13.18 11.91
CA ASN A 174 18.97 -14.60 12.09
C ASN A 174 19.67 -14.92 13.43
N PRO A 175 19.18 -14.38 14.58
CA PRO A 175 19.87 -14.50 15.86
C PRO A 175 19.98 -15.95 16.37
N HIS A 176 19.08 -16.83 15.93
CA HIS A 176 19.01 -18.23 16.35
C HIS A 176 19.16 -19.19 15.16
N ASN A 177 19.82 -18.78 14.09
CA ASN A 177 20.02 -19.59 12.88
C ASN A 177 18.70 -20.14 12.29
N GLN A 178 17.62 -19.35 12.30
CA GLN A 178 16.35 -19.73 11.72
C GLN A 178 16.38 -19.79 10.19
N TYR A 179 17.32 -19.10 9.56
CA TYR A 179 17.67 -19.28 8.16
C TYR A 179 18.92 -20.14 8.04
N GLN A 180 18.82 -21.23 7.28
CA GLN A 180 19.89 -22.20 7.04
C GLN A 180 20.20 -22.28 5.54
N PRO A 181 21.44 -22.58 5.14
CA PRO A 181 21.78 -22.72 3.72
C PRO A 181 20.94 -23.74 2.94
N THR A 182 20.31 -24.69 3.63
CA THR A 182 19.41 -25.68 3.07
C THR A 182 17.98 -25.21 2.90
N ASP A 183 17.64 -24.04 3.41
CA ASP A 183 16.29 -23.48 3.31
C ASP A 183 16.03 -22.88 1.93
N PRO A 184 14.83 -23.06 1.36
CA PRO A 184 14.48 -22.49 0.06
C PRO A 184 14.65 -20.97 -0.01
N ALA A 185 14.41 -20.26 1.09
CA ALA A 185 14.52 -18.80 1.18
C ALA A 185 15.93 -18.30 1.56
N TRP A 186 16.91 -19.19 1.73
CA TRP A 186 18.26 -18.82 2.15
C TRP A 186 18.86 -17.71 1.29
N TYR A 187 18.73 -17.80 -0.02
CA TYR A 187 19.35 -16.83 -0.91
C TYR A 187 18.82 -15.40 -0.72
N MET A 188 17.58 -15.24 -0.27
CA MET A 188 17.00 -13.92 0.03
C MET A 188 17.64 -13.31 1.29
N TYR A 189 17.80 -14.13 2.32
CA TYR A 189 18.53 -13.73 3.53
C TYR A 189 19.99 -13.46 3.21
N ASP A 190 20.67 -14.38 2.52
CA ASP A 190 22.10 -14.29 2.23
C ASP A 190 22.46 -13.09 1.34
N ALA A 191 21.60 -12.74 0.38
CA ALA A 191 21.78 -11.56 -0.45
C ALA A 191 21.88 -10.25 0.38
N CYS A 192 21.23 -10.21 1.53
CA CYS A 192 21.28 -9.08 2.46
C CYS A 192 22.38 -9.26 3.52
N ALA A 193 22.53 -10.45 4.07
CA ALA A 193 23.51 -10.79 5.10
C ALA A 193 24.97 -10.71 4.61
N SER A 194 25.19 -11.02 3.32
CA SER A 194 26.51 -11.02 2.67
C SER A 194 26.75 -9.78 1.82
N LYS A 195 25.91 -8.75 1.96
CA LYS A 195 26.01 -7.54 1.16
C LYS A 195 27.34 -6.84 1.39
N ALA A 196 27.99 -6.46 0.29
CA ALA A 196 29.16 -5.60 0.35
C ALA A 196 28.75 -4.13 0.60
N GLY A 197 29.48 -3.43 1.44
CA GLY A 197 29.21 -2.03 1.76
C GLY A 197 28.80 -1.82 3.21
N ALA A 198 28.57 -0.56 3.56
CA ALA A 198 28.32 -0.14 4.94
C ALA A 198 26.89 -0.42 5.41
N THR A 199 25.93 -0.45 4.47
CA THR A 199 24.51 -0.55 4.80
C THR A 199 23.80 -1.60 3.95
N ILE A 200 22.68 -2.10 4.49
CA ILE A 200 21.82 -3.07 3.77
C ILE A 200 21.00 -2.44 2.65
N ASN A 201 20.80 -1.13 2.68
CA ASN A 201 19.93 -0.35 1.78
C ASN A 201 18.44 -0.72 1.87
N THR A 202 17.62 0.04 1.17
CA THR A 202 16.16 -0.08 1.15
C THR A 202 15.68 -1.49 0.81
N THR A 203 16.27 -2.12 -0.19
CA THR A 203 15.86 -3.43 -0.70
C THR A 203 15.94 -4.56 0.33
N CYS A 204 16.80 -4.42 1.31
CA CYS A 204 17.00 -5.39 2.39
C CYS A 204 16.30 -5.02 3.71
N SER A 205 15.60 -3.90 3.77
CA SER A 205 14.90 -3.45 4.98
C SER A 205 13.50 -4.03 5.14
N ALA A 206 13.03 -4.85 4.20
CA ALA A 206 11.67 -5.40 4.24
C ALA A 206 11.49 -6.45 5.34
N VAL A 207 10.46 -6.28 6.16
CA VAL A 207 10.06 -7.27 7.17
C VAL A 207 9.45 -8.50 6.50
N MET A 208 8.56 -8.29 5.54
CA MET A 208 8.02 -9.35 4.70
C MET A 208 8.39 -9.08 3.24
N TRP A 209 8.96 -10.07 2.57
CA TRP A 209 9.36 -9.98 1.18
C TRP A 209 8.97 -11.24 0.42
N SER A 210 8.15 -11.07 -0.63
CA SER A 210 7.74 -12.14 -1.53
C SER A 210 8.20 -11.88 -2.95
N GLN A 211 8.89 -12.84 -3.53
CA GLN A 211 9.20 -12.90 -4.97
C GLN A 211 8.26 -13.85 -5.72
N SER A 212 7.27 -14.41 -5.02
CA SER A 212 6.38 -15.44 -5.55
C SER A 212 5.20 -14.84 -6.31
N ASP A 213 4.86 -15.46 -7.43
CA ASP A 213 3.59 -15.20 -8.12
C ASP A 213 2.40 -15.73 -7.31
N ASP A 214 1.23 -15.17 -7.55
CA ASP A 214 -0.04 -15.59 -6.94
C ASP A 214 -0.05 -15.53 -5.40
N PHE A 215 0.81 -14.69 -4.82
CA PHE A 215 0.89 -14.47 -3.37
C PHE A 215 -0.31 -13.68 -2.85
N GLN A 216 -0.89 -14.14 -1.75
CA GLN A 216 -2.03 -13.50 -1.10
C GLN A 216 -1.80 -13.26 0.39
N LEU A 217 -2.19 -12.07 0.86
CA LEU A 217 -2.27 -11.72 2.29
C LEU A 217 -3.70 -11.31 2.64
N LYS A 218 -4.18 -11.76 3.80
CA LYS A 218 -5.49 -11.37 4.30
C LYS A 218 -5.53 -11.27 5.84
N ASN A 219 -6.26 -10.28 6.35
CA ASN A 219 -6.58 -10.12 7.77
C ASN A 219 -5.35 -10.11 8.70
N LEU A 220 -4.32 -9.34 8.38
CA LEU A 220 -3.13 -9.22 9.22
C LEU A 220 -2.46 -7.85 9.07
N THR A 221 -1.58 -7.56 10.01
CA THR A 221 -0.73 -6.37 10.01
C THR A 221 0.72 -6.76 9.79
N VAL A 222 1.41 -6.04 8.91
CA VAL A 222 2.87 -6.10 8.80
C VAL A 222 3.41 -4.73 9.19
N VAL A 223 4.30 -4.71 10.16
CA VAL A 223 4.93 -3.48 10.64
C VAL A 223 6.44 -3.56 10.59
N ASN A 224 7.08 -2.58 9.95
CA ASN A 224 8.47 -2.31 10.24
C ASN A 224 8.52 -1.43 11.48
N ALA A 225 8.91 -2.01 12.59
CA ALA A 225 8.83 -1.41 13.91
C ALA A 225 9.92 -0.36 14.18
N LEU A 226 10.66 0.05 13.16
CA LEU A 226 11.59 1.19 13.28
C LEU A 226 10.83 2.45 13.70
N LEU A 227 9.73 2.74 13.03
CA LEU A 227 8.79 3.84 13.30
C LEU A 227 9.49 5.15 13.68
N ASP A 228 9.15 5.71 14.85
CA ASP A 228 9.64 7.00 15.34
C ASP A 228 10.88 6.87 16.25
N THR A 229 11.58 5.74 16.20
CA THR A 229 12.81 5.49 16.98
C THR A 229 14.05 6.12 16.36
N VAL A 230 13.93 6.71 15.19
CA VAL A 230 15.00 7.36 14.43
C VAL A 230 14.63 8.81 14.14
N ASP A 231 15.60 9.61 13.72
CA ASP A 231 15.39 11.02 13.38
C ASP A 231 14.59 11.20 12.05
N ASN A 232 14.46 12.44 11.61
CA ASN A 232 13.76 12.80 10.38
C ASN A 232 14.62 12.68 9.11
N GLY A 233 15.81 12.10 9.22
CA GLY A 233 16.69 11.82 8.09
C GLY A 233 16.23 10.62 7.24
N THR A 234 17.14 10.17 6.39
CA THR A 234 16.90 9.01 5.51
C THR A 234 16.98 7.71 6.30
N HIS A 235 15.85 7.09 6.52
CA HIS A 235 15.68 5.81 7.20
C HIS A 235 14.58 5.02 6.51
N GLN A 236 14.87 4.46 5.32
CA GLN A 236 13.92 3.58 4.64
C GLN A 236 13.71 2.32 5.49
N ALA A 237 12.48 1.96 5.68
CA ALA A 237 12.07 0.86 6.54
C ALA A 237 10.84 0.18 5.95
N VAL A 238 11.05 -0.75 5.03
CA VAL A 238 9.97 -1.41 4.30
C VAL A 238 9.24 -2.38 5.22
N ALA A 239 7.93 -2.28 5.30
CA ALA A 239 7.10 -3.29 5.96
C ALA A 239 6.89 -4.50 5.04
N LEU A 240 6.39 -4.26 3.83
CA LEU A 240 6.11 -5.29 2.84
C LEU A 240 6.77 -4.96 1.50
N ARG A 241 7.46 -5.93 0.91
CA ARG A 241 7.93 -5.92 -0.47
C ARG A 241 7.33 -7.09 -1.24
N THR A 242 6.81 -6.82 -2.44
CA THR A 242 6.28 -7.84 -3.36
C THR A 242 6.89 -7.64 -4.74
N ASP A 243 7.41 -8.71 -5.33
CA ASP A 243 8.02 -8.71 -6.67
C ASP A 243 7.32 -9.65 -7.65
N GLY A 244 6.48 -10.56 -7.17
CA GLY A 244 5.76 -11.52 -8.00
C GLY A 244 4.58 -10.90 -8.75
N ASP A 245 4.08 -11.63 -9.73
CA ASP A 245 2.88 -11.27 -10.48
C ASP A 245 1.60 -11.82 -9.82
N ARG A 246 0.46 -11.18 -10.06
CA ARG A 246 -0.87 -11.56 -9.54
C ARG A 246 -0.93 -11.62 -8.01
N VAL A 247 -0.34 -10.62 -7.37
CA VAL A 247 -0.37 -10.46 -5.91
C VAL A 247 -1.69 -9.84 -5.47
N GLN A 248 -2.25 -10.35 -4.38
CA GLN A 248 -3.46 -9.79 -3.77
C GLN A 248 -3.28 -9.55 -2.26
N LEU A 249 -3.68 -8.37 -1.81
CA LEU A 249 -3.80 -8.00 -0.40
C LEU A 249 -5.26 -7.64 -0.12
N GLU A 250 -5.85 -8.18 0.95
CA GLU A 250 -7.21 -7.87 1.35
C GLU A 250 -7.31 -7.72 2.86
N ASN A 251 -7.83 -6.58 3.33
CA ASN A 251 -7.94 -6.26 4.76
C ASN A 251 -6.59 -6.40 5.50
N VAL A 252 -5.56 -5.76 4.94
CA VAL A 252 -4.19 -5.78 5.47
C VAL A 252 -3.82 -4.39 5.97
N ARG A 253 -3.06 -4.31 7.05
CA ARG A 253 -2.46 -3.07 7.53
C ARG A 253 -0.95 -3.11 7.33
N LEU A 254 -0.40 -2.11 6.66
CA LEU A 254 1.03 -1.93 6.47
C LEU A 254 1.48 -0.66 7.19
N LEU A 255 2.34 -0.83 8.18
CA LEU A 255 2.75 0.25 9.06
C LEU A 255 4.26 0.44 9.02
N SER A 256 4.69 1.63 8.69
CA SER A 256 6.07 2.10 8.80
C SER A 256 6.11 3.63 8.70
N ARG A 257 7.25 4.17 8.34
CA ARG A 257 7.45 5.59 8.05
C ARG A 257 7.93 5.74 6.61
N GLN A 258 9.21 5.92 6.37
CA GLN A 258 9.74 6.00 5.01
C GLN A 258 9.68 4.64 4.31
N ASP A 259 9.14 4.61 3.09
CA ASP A 259 9.16 3.43 2.21
C ASP A 259 8.37 2.21 2.73
N THR A 260 7.16 2.38 3.25
CA THR A 260 6.37 1.33 3.89
C THR A 260 6.07 0.14 2.98
N PHE A 261 5.57 0.38 1.76
CA PHE A 261 5.16 -0.65 0.81
C PHE A 261 5.91 -0.54 -0.51
N PHE A 262 6.78 -1.49 -0.75
CA PHE A 262 7.53 -1.64 -1.98
C PHE A 262 6.83 -2.64 -2.90
N VAL A 263 5.92 -2.15 -3.73
CA VAL A 263 5.22 -2.94 -4.74
C VAL A 263 6.00 -2.86 -6.05
N ASN A 264 6.73 -3.92 -6.34
CA ASN A 264 7.83 -3.88 -7.29
C ASN A 264 7.77 -5.05 -8.29
N THR A 265 8.75 -5.12 -9.14
CA THR A 265 9.08 -6.27 -9.97
C THR A 265 10.61 -6.39 -10.06
N SER A 266 11.11 -7.58 -9.84
CA SER A 266 12.54 -7.89 -9.99
C SER A 266 12.72 -9.40 -10.20
N ASP A 267 13.85 -9.80 -10.72
CA ASP A 267 14.23 -11.21 -10.80
C ASP A 267 14.74 -11.74 -9.45
N ARG A 268 15.08 -13.03 -9.44
CA ARG A 268 15.67 -13.71 -8.27
C ARG A 268 16.93 -13.00 -7.74
N LYS A 269 17.71 -12.37 -8.62
CA LYS A 269 18.94 -11.66 -8.27
C LYS A 269 18.70 -10.22 -7.80
N ASN A 270 17.45 -9.82 -7.64
CA ASN A 270 17.06 -8.46 -7.31
C ASN A 270 17.45 -7.45 -8.40
N SER A 271 17.44 -7.89 -9.64
CA SER A 271 17.72 -7.08 -10.82
C SER A 271 16.45 -6.77 -11.59
N TYR A 272 16.43 -5.64 -12.28
CA TYR A 272 15.32 -5.30 -13.17
C TYR A 272 15.56 -5.87 -14.55
N VAL A 273 14.65 -6.71 -14.99
CA VAL A 273 14.65 -7.30 -16.32
C VAL A 273 13.34 -7.00 -17.03
N THR A 274 13.38 -6.81 -18.33
CA THR A 274 12.25 -6.34 -19.13
C THR A 274 11.15 -7.39 -19.31
N ASP A 275 11.48 -8.66 -19.12
CA ASP A 275 10.54 -9.78 -19.20
C ASP A 275 9.88 -10.12 -17.85
N HIS A 276 10.29 -9.45 -16.76
CA HIS A 276 9.62 -9.51 -15.48
C HIS A 276 8.65 -8.35 -15.32
N TYR A 277 7.44 -8.66 -14.91
CA TYR A 277 6.38 -7.70 -14.60
C TYR A 277 5.59 -8.19 -13.39
N SER A 278 4.90 -7.28 -12.75
CA SER A 278 4.12 -7.57 -11.55
C SER A 278 2.81 -6.81 -11.62
N ARG A 279 1.71 -7.54 -11.47
CA ARG A 279 0.39 -6.96 -11.25
C ARG A 279 -0.03 -7.24 -9.81
N ALA A 280 -0.54 -6.22 -9.13
CA ALA A 280 -0.97 -6.34 -7.75
C ALA A 280 -2.36 -5.71 -7.55
N TYR A 281 -3.18 -6.32 -6.70
CA TYR A 281 -4.47 -5.81 -6.29
C TYR A 281 -4.55 -5.71 -4.77
N ILE A 282 -4.69 -4.49 -4.27
CA ILE A 282 -4.74 -4.18 -2.84
C ILE A 282 -6.14 -3.65 -2.53
N LYS A 283 -6.89 -4.39 -1.73
CA LYS A 283 -8.29 -4.10 -1.44
C LYS A 283 -8.53 -3.87 0.05
N ASP A 284 -9.39 -2.89 0.37
CA ASP A 284 -9.93 -2.66 1.71
C ASP A 284 -8.85 -2.67 2.80
N SER A 285 -7.73 -2.01 2.53
CA SER A 285 -6.52 -2.07 3.36
C SER A 285 -6.14 -0.70 3.91
N TYR A 286 -5.18 -0.67 4.83
CA TYR A 286 -4.65 0.53 5.45
C TYR A 286 -3.14 0.58 5.30
N ILE A 287 -2.61 1.70 4.81
CA ILE A 287 -1.17 1.92 4.63
C ILE A 287 -0.78 3.25 5.26
N GLU A 288 0.24 3.23 6.09
CA GLU A 288 0.72 4.38 6.85
C GLU A 288 2.21 4.63 6.61
N GLY A 289 2.59 5.90 6.54
CA GLY A 289 3.97 6.30 6.41
C GLY A 289 4.15 7.81 6.34
N ASP A 290 5.36 8.26 6.00
CA ASP A 290 5.67 9.67 5.84
C ASP A 290 6.32 10.00 4.48
N VAL A 291 7.40 9.36 4.08
CA VAL A 291 8.10 9.68 2.83
C VAL A 291 8.04 8.49 1.88
N ASP A 292 7.52 8.72 0.66
CA ASP A 292 7.50 7.73 -0.43
C ASP A 292 6.93 6.35 0.01
N TYR A 293 5.91 6.37 0.87
CA TYR A 293 5.55 5.17 1.60
C TYR A 293 4.76 4.13 0.80
N VAL A 294 4.43 4.42 -0.48
CA VAL A 294 3.99 3.44 -1.48
C VAL A 294 4.79 3.67 -2.75
N PHE A 295 5.68 2.76 -3.09
CA PHE A 295 6.62 2.96 -4.18
C PHE A 295 6.92 1.66 -4.93
N GLY A 296 7.55 1.77 -6.08
CA GLY A 296 7.95 0.65 -6.91
C GLY A 296 7.42 0.72 -8.34
N ARG A 297 7.75 -0.30 -9.13
CA ARG A 297 7.48 -0.31 -10.57
C ARG A 297 6.40 -1.31 -11.01
N ALA A 298 5.68 -1.92 -10.06
CA ALA A 298 4.57 -2.80 -10.39
C ALA A 298 3.41 -2.04 -11.04
N THR A 299 2.59 -2.76 -11.78
CA THR A 299 1.25 -2.34 -12.15
C THR A 299 0.31 -2.70 -11.00
N ALA A 300 -0.09 -1.72 -10.19
CA ALA A 300 -0.82 -1.97 -8.94
C ALA A 300 -2.14 -1.19 -8.88
N VAL A 301 -3.20 -1.85 -8.48
CA VAL A 301 -4.51 -1.26 -8.23
C VAL A 301 -4.78 -1.27 -6.73
N PHE A 302 -5.03 -0.08 -6.17
CA PHE A 302 -5.43 0.14 -4.79
C PHE A 302 -6.90 0.51 -4.76
N ASP A 303 -7.75 -0.35 -4.21
CA ASP A 303 -9.21 -0.22 -4.21
C ASP A 303 -9.76 -0.23 -2.78
N GLY A 304 -10.39 0.87 -2.38
CA GLY A 304 -10.91 0.99 -1.01
C GLY A 304 -9.82 1.07 0.06
N VAL A 305 -8.65 1.59 -0.29
CA VAL A 305 -7.50 1.70 0.63
C VAL A 305 -7.50 3.04 1.33
N ARG A 306 -7.18 3.04 2.62
CA ARG A 306 -6.89 4.24 3.37
C ARG A 306 -5.39 4.44 3.47
N PHE A 307 -4.91 5.53 2.90
CA PHE A 307 -3.52 6.01 3.04
C PHE A 307 -3.50 7.08 4.13
N HIS A 308 -2.61 6.91 5.11
CA HIS A 308 -2.50 7.85 6.22
C HIS A 308 -1.07 8.36 6.37
N THR A 309 -0.88 9.65 6.16
CA THR A 309 0.42 10.29 6.24
C THR A 309 0.63 10.84 7.65
N VAL A 310 1.74 10.43 8.29
CA VAL A 310 2.05 10.76 9.67
C VAL A 310 3.23 11.73 9.76
N SER A 311 3.17 12.66 10.72
CA SER A 311 4.16 13.72 10.90
C SER A 311 5.13 13.48 12.07
N SER A 312 5.03 12.34 12.73
CA SER A 312 5.69 12.06 14.02
C SER A 312 7.22 12.21 13.99
N ARG A 313 7.87 11.89 12.87
CA ARG A 313 9.32 12.12 12.73
C ARG A 313 9.72 13.56 12.37
N GLY A 314 8.75 14.43 12.07
CA GLY A 314 9.01 15.80 11.63
C GLY A 314 9.71 15.86 10.26
N SER A 315 9.43 14.92 9.37
CA SER A 315 9.99 14.90 8.01
C SER A 315 9.65 16.18 7.27
N LYS A 316 10.64 16.83 6.65
CA LYS A 316 10.46 18.11 5.94
C LYS A 316 9.54 17.97 4.75
N GLU A 317 9.55 16.80 4.13
CA GLU A 317 8.74 16.44 2.97
C GLU A 317 8.04 15.11 3.25
N ALA A 318 6.78 15.02 2.85
CA ALA A 318 6.00 13.80 2.98
C ALA A 318 5.30 13.53 1.65
N TYR A 319 5.38 12.29 1.18
CA TYR A 319 4.79 11.83 -0.07
C TYR A 319 4.14 10.48 0.14
N VAL A 320 2.92 10.30 -0.40
CA VAL A 320 2.28 8.99 -0.38
C VAL A 320 2.94 8.07 -1.41
N PHE A 321 2.97 8.49 -2.67
CA PHE A 321 3.38 7.64 -3.79
C PHE A 321 4.69 8.08 -4.43
N ALA A 322 5.51 7.09 -4.78
CA ALA A 322 6.72 7.28 -5.58
C ALA A 322 6.86 6.15 -6.62
N PRO A 323 5.99 6.13 -7.66
CA PRO A 323 6.09 5.13 -8.72
C PRO A 323 7.33 5.35 -9.58
N ASP A 324 7.94 4.25 -10.05
CA ASP A 324 9.05 4.25 -10.99
C ASP A 324 8.78 3.35 -12.20
N SER A 325 7.57 3.45 -12.75
CA SER A 325 7.17 2.71 -13.94
C SER A 325 8.17 2.88 -15.08
N ILE A 326 8.70 1.78 -15.60
CA ILE A 326 9.69 1.85 -16.69
C ILE A 326 9.01 2.29 -18.00
N PRO A 327 9.76 2.88 -18.95
CA PRO A 327 9.17 3.43 -20.18
C PRO A 327 8.43 2.41 -21.05
N SER A 328 8.83 1.13 -21.00
CA SER A 328 8.17 0.06 -21.74
C SER A 328 6.85 -0.41 -21.15
N VAL A 329 6.50 0.02 -19.93
CA VAL A 329 5.28 -0.41 -19.22
C VAL A 329 4.23 0.71 -19.25
N LYS A 330 3.02 0.35 -19.64
CA LYS A 330 1.93 1.32 -19.81
C LYS A 330 1.38 1.82 -18.48
N TYR A 331 1.10 0.92 -17.54
CA TYR A 331 0.40 1.21 -16.31
C TYR A 331 1.30 1.04 -15.09
N GLY A 332 1.27 2.04 -14.21
CA GLY A 332 1.87 2.02 -12.89
C GLY A 332 0.83 1.81 -11.80
N PHE A 333 0.52 2.84 -11.02
CA PHE A 333 -0.45 2.78 -9.93
C PHE A 333 -1.81 3.35 -10.31
N LEU A 334 -2.87 2.66 -9.90
CA LEU A 334 -4.24 3.14 -9.92
C LEU A 334 -4.80 3.12 -8.51
N VAL A 335 -5.26 4.27 -8.04
CA VAL A 335 -5.91 4.43 -6.74
C VAL A 335 -7.37 4.78 -6.99
N ILE A 336 -8.29 3.92 -6.52
CA ILE A 336 -9.73 4.08 -6.69
C ILE A 336 -10.47 3.88 -5.37
N ASN A 337 -11.61 4.54 -5.22
CA ASN A 337 -12.52 4.37 -4.07
C ASN A 337 -11.79 4.49 -2.71
N SER A 338 -10.74 5.27 -2.66
CA SER A 338 -9.78 5.30 -1.56
C SER A 338 -9.81 6.64 -0.81
N GLN A 339 -9.12 6.68 0.32
CA GLN A 339 -9.03 7.86 1.16
C GLN A 339 -7.57 8.20 1.42
N LEU A 340 -7.22 9.46 1.20
CA LEU A 340 -5.90 10.00 1.52
C LEU A 340 -6.06 10.99 2.66
N THR A 341 -5.50 10.68 3.81
CA THR A 341 -5.62 11.45 5.05
C THR A 341 -4.24 11.74 5.63
N GLY A 342 -4.15 12.80 6.42
CA GLY A 342 -2.95 13.09 7.21
C GLY A 342 -3.30 13.37 8.66
N ASP A 343 -2.32 13.27 9.54
CA ASP A 343 -2.49 13.63 10.94
C ASP A 343 -2.49 15.16 11.14
N SER A 344 -2.67 15.60 12.39
CA SER A 344 -2.78 17.02 12.73
C SER A 344 -1.52 17.86 12.40
N GLY A 345 -0.35 17.24 12.25
CA GLY A 345 0.89 17.92 11.89
C GLY A 345 0.88 18.51 10.48
N TYR A 346 0.01 17.98 9.60
CA TYR A 346 -0.13 18.47 8.22
C TYR A 346 -1.35 19.37 8.01
N ARG A 347 -2.06 19.76 9.07
CA ARG A 347 -3.21 20.68 8.98
C ARG A 347 -2.82 22.16 8.96
N GLY A 348 -1.62 22.48 9.44
CA GLY A 348 -1.05 23.83 9.46
C GLY A 348 -0.42 24.26 8.14
N SER A 349 0.67 25.02 8.21
CA SER A 349 1.44 25.49 7.05
C SER A 349 2.22 24.39 6.36
N GLN A 350 2.66 23.39 7.10
CA GLN A 350 3.30 22.20 6.52
C GLN A 350 2.22 21.29 5.94
N LYS A 351 2.41 20.87 4.69
CA LYS A 351 1.49 19.99 3.98
C LYS A 351 2.26 18.79 3.43
N ALA A 352 1.56 17.65 3.41
CA ALA A 352 2.02 16.49 2.67
C ALA A 352 1.71 16.63 1.18
N LYS A 353 2.31 15.81 0.36
CA LYS A 353 2.04 15.73 -1.08
C LYS A 353 1.49 14.34 -1.45
N LEU A 354 0.71 14.29 -2.52
CA LEU A 354 0.13 13.03 -3.01
C LEU A 354 1.22 12.09 -3.54
N GLY A 355 2.26 12.64 -4.16
CA GLY A 355 3.35 11.82 -4.65
C GLY A 355 4.35 12.57 -5.51
N ARG A 356 5.31 11.80 -6.00
CA ARG A 356 6.35 12.24 -6.93
C ARG A 356 6.82 11.06 -7.78
N ALA A 357 7.36 11.31 -8.96
CA ALA A 357 8.02 10.26 -9.73
C ALA A 357 9.31 9.83 -9.02
N TRP A 358 9.63 8.56 -9.11
CA TRP A 358 10.97 8.09 -8.72
C TRP A 358 11.78 7.82 -9.99
N ASP A 359 12.76 8.70 -10.23
CA ASP A 359 13.69 8.60 -11.36
C ASP A 359 14.84 7.64 -10.98
N GLN A 360 14.49 6.37 -10.74
CA GLN A 360 15.41 5.36 -10.24
C GLN A 360 16.61 5.17 -11.18
N GLY A 361 17.80 5.12 -10.59
CA GLY A 361 19.06 4.92 -11.32
C GLY A 361 19.61 6.15 -12.05
N ALA A 362 18.88 7.28 -12.04
CA ALA A 362 19.23 8.46 -12.82
C ALA A 362 20.06 9.51 -12.06
N LYS A 363 20.60 9.17 -10.88
CA LYS A 363 21.36 10.13 -10.05
C LYS A 363 22.52 10.81 -10.80
N GLN A 364 23.21 10.07 -11.66
CA GLN A 364 24.37 10.56 -12.39
C GLN A 364 24.01 11.17 -13.76
N THR A 365 22.96 10.69 -14.39
CA THR A 365 22.60 11.09 -15.75
C THR A 365 21.50 12.16 -15.80
N GLY A 366 20.76 12.35 -14.69
CA GLY A 366 19.48 13.04 -14.73
C GLY A 366 18.42 12.23 -15.48
N TYR A 367 17.22 12.79 -15.56
CA TYR A 367 16.13 12.16 -16.30
C TYR A 367 16.41 12.17 -17.82
N LEU A 368 16.40 10.99 -18.41
CA LEU A 368 16.55 10.79 -19.84
C LEU A 368 15.22 10.24 -20.40
N PRO A 369 14.47 11.04 -21.19
CA PRO A 369 13.20 10.63 -21.77
C PRO A 369 13.30 9.31 -22.55
N GLY A 370 12.39 8.37 -22.26
CA GLY A 370 12.36 7.04 -22.88
C GLY A 370 13.41 6.04 -22.37
N LYS A 371 14.28 6.46 -21.43
CA LYS A 371 15.29 5.59 -20.79
C LYS A 371 15.10 5.50 -19.28
N THR A 372 15.00 6.63 -18.61
CA THR A 372 14.72 6.69 -17.17
C THR A 372 13.26 6.31 -16.92
N ALA A 373 12.99 5.65 -15.80
CA ALA A 373 11.63 5.42 -15.33
C ALA A 373 10.85 6.75 -15.26
N ASN A 374 9.58 6.70 -15.68
CA ASN A 374 8.66 7.84 -15.55
C ASN A 374 7.39 7.34 -14.87
N GLY A 375 7.35 7.44 -13.55
CA GLY A 375 6.30 6.89 -12.72
C GLY A 375 4.90 7.31 -13.17
N GLN A 376 4.00 6.33 -13.34
CA GLN A 376 2.61 6.54 -13.72
C GLN A 376 1.72 6.31 -12.50
N LEU A 377 0.81 7.25 -12.24
CA LEU A 377 -0.18 7.17 -11.16
C LEU A 377 -1.46 7.90 -11.57
N VAL A 378 -2.58 7.27 -11.32
CA VAL A 378 -3.89 7.91 -11.36
C VAL A 378 -4.58 7.72 -10.01
N ILE A 379 -4.99 8.83 -9.39
CA ILE A 379 -5.89 8.83 -8.23
C ILE A 379 -7.27 9.26 -8.73
N ARG A 380 -8.27 8.38 -8.59
CA ARG A 380 -9.62 8.67 -9.06
C ARG A 380 -10.71 8.18 -8.11
N ASP A 381 -11.88 8.81 -8.20
CA ASP A 381 -13.06 8.41 -7.43
C ASP A 381 -12.76 8.23 -5.93
N SER A 382 -11.94 9.13 -5.39
CA SER A 382 -11.34 9.04 -4.06
C SER A 382 -11.46 10.36 -3.31
N THR A 383 -11.26 10.33 -2.00
CA THR A 383 -11.26 11.52 -1.16
C THR A 383 -9.85 11.88 -0.70
N ILE A 384 -9.55 13.17 -0.68
CA ILE A 384 -8.27 13.74 -0.23
C ILE A 384 -8.59 14.79 0.83
N ASP A 385 -7.99 14.71 2.00
CA ASP A 385 -8.21 15.73 3.02
C ASP A 385 -7.26 16.93 2.87
N SER A 386 -7.50 17.98 3.65
CA SER A 386 -6.73 19.22 3.58
C SER A 386 -5.33 19.16 4.22
N SER A 387 -4.87 17.97 4.60
CA SER A 387 -3.48 17.73 5.01
C SER A 387 -2.51 17.78 3.84
N TYR A 388 -3.01 17.67 2.62
CA TYR A 388 -2.20 17.69 1.41
C TYR A 388 -2.13 19.10 0.79
N ASP A 389 -1.02 19.38 0.10
CA ASP A 389 -0.84 20.60 -0.69
C ASP A 389 -1.77 20.57 -1.90
N LEU A 390 -2.89 21.27 -1.78
CA LEU A 390 -3.94 21.21 -2.80
C LEU A 390 -3.62 22.00 -4.08
N ALA A 391 -2.67 22.93 -4.00
CA ALA A 391 -2.22 23.70 -5.17
C ALA A 391 -1.10 22.99 -5.94
N ASN A 392 -0.20 22.33 -5.21
CA ASN A 392 0.99 21.65 -5.75
C ASN A 392 1.12 20.26 -5.13
N PRO A 393 0.17 19.32 -5.42
CA PRO A 393 0.14 18.02 -4.75
C PRO A 393 1.26 17.07 -5.21
N TRP A 394 1.95 17.40 -6.28
CA TRP A 394 3.02 16.59 -6.86
C TRP A 394 4.38 17.24 -6.63
N GLY A 395 5.32 16.47 -6.10
CA GLY A 395 6.67 16.95 -5.81
C GLY A 395 7.66 16.72 -6.94
N ALA A 396 8.86 17.28 -6.75
CA ALA A 396 10.01 16.99 -7.61
C ALA A 396 10.37 15.50 -7.50
N ALA A 397 10.85 14.93 -8.59
CA ALA A 397 11.18 13.50 -8.67
C ALA A 397 12.24 13.11 -7.62
N ALA A 398 12.04 11.97 -6.98
CA ALA A 398 13.07 11.37 -6.15
C ALA A 398 14.30 10.99 -7.01
N THR A 399 15.50 11.10 -6.44
CA THR A 399 16.82 10.84 -7.05
C THR A 399 17.36 11.99 -7.89
N THR A 400 16.56 12.64 -8.73
CA THR A 400 17.04 13.69 -9.66
C THR A 400 16.64 15.09 -9.26
N ASP A 401 15.69 15.26 -8.36
CA ASP A 401 15.02 16.53 -8.06
C ASP A 401 14.38 17.21 -9.30
N ARG A 402 14.09 16.43 -10.33
CA ARG A 402 13.41 16.92 -11.54
C ARG A 402 12.07 17.54 -11.15
N PRO A 403 11.85 18.84 -11.46
CA PRO A 403 10.58 19.49 -11.15
C PRO A 403 9.40 18.79 -11.79
N PHE A 404 8.27 18.74 -11.08
CA PHE A 404 7.02 18.21 -11.64
C PHE A 404 6.57 19.08 -12.83
N LYS A 405 6.19 18.43 -13.91
CA LYS A 405 5.68 19.05 -15.13
C LYS A 405 4.43 18.31 -15.61
N GLY A 406 3.26 18.88 -15.33
CA GLY A 406 1.98 18.35 -15.79
C GLY A 406 1.66 18.78 -17.21
N ASN A 407 1.05 17.89 -18.00
CA ASN A 407 0.58 18.16 -19.34
C ASN A 407 -0.89 18.60 -19.30
N ILE A 408 -1.18 19.84 -19.61
CA ILE A 408 -2.54 20.40 -19.67
C ILE A 408 -2.93 20.86 -21.09
N SER A 409 -2.20 20.43 -22.10
CA SER A 409 -2.51 20.76 -23.51
C SER A 409 -3.89 20.22 -23.91
N PRO A 410 -4.66 20.91 -24.76
CA PRO A 410 -6.02 20.49 -25.11
C PRO A 410 -6.12 19.11 -25.77
N GLN A 411 -5.10 18.71 -26.50
CA GLN A 411 -5.02 17.41 -27.21
C GLN A 411 -3.76 16.65 -26.75
N ARG A 412 -3.59 16.59 -25.42
CA ARG A 412 -2.40 16.01 -24.81
C ARG A 412 -2.31 14.50 -25.02
N ASP A 413 -1.09 14.04 -25.22
CA ASP A 413 -0.74 12.63 -25.06
C ASP A 413 -0.45 12.38 -23.58
N LEU A 414 -1.19 11.46 -22.96
CA LEU A 414 -1.04 11.12 -21.55
C LEU A 414 0.23 10.30 -21.28
N ASP A 415 0.82 9.71 -22.32
CA ASP A 415 2.05 8.93 -22.28
C ASP A 415 3.27 9.71 -22.78
N ASP A 416 3.14 11.04 -22.98
CA ASP A 416 4.25 11.90 -23.42
C ASP A 416 5.39 11.87 -22.40
N ILE A 417 6.52 11.32 -22.84
CA ILE A 417 7.73 11.10 -22.01
C ILE A 417 8.39 12.39 -21.51
N HIS A 418 8.00 13.55 -22.04
CA HIS A 418 8.51 14.87 -21.62
C HIS A 418 7.72 15.48 -20.46
N PHE A 419 6.64 14.81 -20.02
CA PHE A 419 5.80 15.22 -18.91
C PHE A 419 5.71 14.11 -17.85
N ASN A 420 5.37 14.50 -16.62
CA ASN A 420 5.02 13.54 -15.59
C ASN A 420 3.66 12.91 -15.88
N ARG A 421 3.50 11.63 -15.52
CA ARG A 421 2.26 10.86 -15.70
C ARG A 421 1.52 10.67 -14.37
N LEU A 422 1.35 11.76 -13.62
CA LEU A 422 0.65 11.78 -12.33
C LEU A 422 -0.64 12.59 -12.48
N TRP A 423 -1.78 11.95 -12.25
CA TRP A 423 -3.09 12.46 -12.62
C TRP A 423 -4.12 12.29 -11.52
N GLU A 424 -5.12 13.17 -11.51
CA GLU A 424 -6.34 13.00 -10.73
C GLU A 424 -7.57 12.97 -11.64
N TYR A 425 -8.62 12.29 -11.17
CA TYR A 425 -9.94 12.31 -11.78
C TYR A 425 -11.03 12.09 -10.74
N ASN A 426 -12.08 12.92 -10.76
CA ASN A 426 -13.22 12.79 -9.84
C ASN A 426 -12.81 12.61 -8.37
N THR A 427 -11.74 13.28 -7.95
CA THR A 427 -11.32 13.33 -6.54
C THR A 427 -12.12 14.40 -5.81
N GLN A 428 -12.50 14.12 -4.57
CA GLN A 428 -13.17 15.08 -3.70
C GLN A 428 -12.23 15.51 -2.58
N VAL A 429 -12.03 16.80 -2.44
CA VAL A 429 -11.24 17.37 -1.37
C VAL A 429 -12.12 17.68 -0.17
N LEU A 430 -11.74 17.16 0.97
CA LEU A 430 -12.37 17.45 2.25
C LEU A 430 -11.56 18.54 2.95
N LEU A 431 -12.14 19.74 3.08
CA LEU A 431 -11.54 20.83 3.82
C LEU A 431 -11.91 20.68 5.30
N HIS A 432 -10.92 20.65 6.17
CA HIS A 432 -11.12 20.77 7.61
C HIS A 432 -11.16 22.27 7.95
N GLU A 433 -12.13 22.69 8.76
CA GLU A 433 -12.21 24.03 9.33
C GLU A 433 -11.13 24.24 10.39
#